data_484ed513bd3b8831b2e51eef0d3a1e09
#
_entry.id   484ed513bd3b8831b2e51eef0d3a1e09
#
_cell.length_a   1.000
_cell.length_b   1.000
_cell.length_c   1.000
_cell.angle_alpha   90.00
_cell.angle_beta   90.00
_cell.angle_gamma   90.00
#
_symmetry.space_group_name_H-M   'P 1'
#
loop_
_entity.id
_entity.type
_entity.pdbx_description
1 polymer ?
#
loop_
_entity_poly.entity_id
_entity_poly.type
_entity_poly.pdbx_seq_one_letter_code
_entity_poly.pdbx_strand_id
1 'polypeptide(L)'
;MSLEVAAGSFVVLLGPSGCGKTTLLKLANRLHDPTSGRVLVDGRPAAEQPAAELRRGIGYVIQQSGLFPHFRVGDNVATVPRLLGWDKARVAARVDDLLNLVGLPPAEYRHRWPAQLSGGEQQRVGLARALAADPRIVLMDEPFGALDAITRGRLQDEVRRIHARLGQTVLFVTHDIEEAVRLADRIVVMRDGRVVQHGTPLAIVTEPADAFVADLVGAHDVLRRLSLLTVGAAMRPLAGGAPDAPAVSQRNDLRHALGLLLQDGTSSLVVVDDDGNPVGQLDLPAIQGVCTPVAEPAGTPA
;
A
#
# COMPACT_ATOMS: atom_id res chain seq x y z
N MET A 1 -17.82 -13.32 7.22
CA MET A 1 -16.70 -12.36 7.46
C MET A 1 -17.28 -10.96 7.49
N SER A 2 -16.86 -10.12 8.44
CA SER A 2 -17.19 -8.69 8.46
C SER A 2 -15.88 -7.91 8.47
N LEU A 3 -15.78 -6.86 7.65
CA LEU A 3 -14.63 -5.96 7.56
C LEU A 3 -15.15 -4.55 7.38
N GLU A 4 -14.62 -3.63 8.17
CA GLU A 4 -14.85 -2.20 8.05
C GLU A 4 -13.56 -1.50 7.60
N VAL A 5 -13.68 -0.63 6.62
CA VAL A 5 -12.59 0.19 6.07
C VAL A 5 -12.94 1.65 6.31
N ALA A 6 -12.17 2.32 7.17
CA ALA A 6 -12.40 3.72 7.47
C ALA A 6 -12.13 4.60 6.25
N ALA A 7 -12.91 5.67 6.10
CA ALA A 7 -12.69 6.64 5.03
C ALA A 7 -11.30 7.26 5.14
N GLY A 8 -10.62 7.38 4.01
CA GLY A 8 -9.27 7.95 3.93
C GLY A 8 -8.16 7.03 4.42
N SER A 9 -8.45 5.77 4.81
CA SER A 9 -7.41 4.83 5.23
C SER A 9 -6.83 4.03 4.07
N PHE A 10 -5.56 3.64 4.21
CA PHE A 10 -4.89 2.68 3.34
C PHE A 10 -4.91 1.31 4.00
N VAL A 11 -5.80 0.43 3.55
CA VAL A 11 -5.97 -0.93 4.10
C VAL A 11 -5.39 -1.95 3.15
N VAL A 12 -4.50 -2.81 3.64
CA VAL A 12 -3.91 -3.90 2.87
C VAL A 12 -4.51 -5.23 3.27
N LEU A 13 -4.99 -5.98 2.28
CA LEU A 13 -5.38 -7.38 2.41
C LEU A 13 -4.16 -8.25 2.11
N LEU A 14 -3.65 -8.94 3.12
CA LEU A 14 -2.48 -9.79 3.06
C LEU A 14 -2.87 -11.26 3.24
N GLY A 15 -2.21 -12.17 2.55
CA GLY A 15 -2.41 -13.61 2.73
C GLY A 15 -2.01 -14.42 1.50
N PRO A 16 -2.00 -15.75 1.58
CA PRO A 16 -1.59 -16.63 0.50
C PRO A 16 -2.53 -16.54 -0.72
N SER A 17 -2.05 -17.02 -1.85
CA SER A 17 -2.88 -17.12 -3.06
C SER A 17 -4.13 -17.98 -2.80
N GLY A 18 -5.26 -17.55 -3.34
CA GLY A 18 -6.53 -18.28 -3.19
C GLY A 18 -7.29 -18.02 -1.88
N CYS A 19 -6.77 -17.26 -0.90
CA CYS A 19 -7.47 -17.01 0.37
C CYS A 19 -8.67 -16.04 0.28
N GLY A 20 -9.01 -15.52 -0.92
CA GLY A 20 -10.21 -14.70 -1.15
C GLY A 20 -10.01 -13.19 -1.26
N LYS A 21 -8.78 -12.66 -1.24
CA LYS A 21 -8.49 -11.21 -1.34
C LYS A 21 -9.09 -10.54 -2.58
N THR A 22 -8.77 -11.06 -3.76
CA THR A 22 -9.32 -10.58 -5.05
C THR A 22 -10.85 -10.70 -5.11
N THR A 23 -11.41 -11.76 -4.50
CA THR A 23 -12.86 -11.93 -4.41
C THR A 23 -13.48 -10.80 -3.60
N LEU A 24 -12.87 -10.41 -2.49
CA LEU A 24 -13.33 -9.29 -1.67
C LEU A 24 -13.30 -7.96 -2.44
N LEU A 25 -12.23 -7.69 -3.21
CA LEU A 25 -12.17 -6.53 -4.10
C LEU A 25 -13.29 -6.53 -5.15
N LYS A 26 -13.56 -7.71 -5.74
CA LYS A 26 -14.62 -7.86 -6.74
C LYS A 26 -16.01 -7.64 -6.14
N LEU A 27 -16.23 -8.03 -4.90
CA LEU A 27 -17.46 -7.75 -4.16
C LEU A 27 -17.61 -6.24 -3.89
N ALA A 28 -16.54 -5.56 -3.45
CA ALA A 28 -16.54 -4.11 -3.21
C ALA A 28 -16.87 -3.31 -4.48
N ASN A 29 -16.38 -3.77 -5.64
CA ASN A 29 -16.64 -3.16 -6.96
C ASN A 29 -17.90 -3.70 -7.64
N ARG A 30 -18.69 -4.52 -6.92
CA ARG A 30 -19.90 -5.18 -7.45
C ARG A 30 -19.67 -5.89 -8.81
N LEU A 31 -18.50 -6.50 -8.98
CA LEU A 31 -18.22 -7.43 -10.08
C LEU A 31 -18.76 -8.83 -9.77
N HIS A 32 -18.96 -9.12 -8.49
CA HIS A 32 -19.66 -10.27 -7.95
C HIS A 32 -20.66 -9.80 -6.90
N ASP A 33 -21.80 -10.46 -6.79
CA ASP A 33 -22.75 -10.25 -5.70
C ASP A 33 -22.45 -11.25 -4.56
N PRO A 34 -22.57 -10.83 -3.28
CA PRO A 34 -22.35 -11.73 -2.16
C PRO A 34 -23.47 -12.78 -2.08
N THR A 35 -23.12 -14.03 -1.79
CA THR A 35 -24.10 -15.12 -1.56
C THR A 35 -24.96 -14.83 -0.31
N SER A 36 -24.40 -14.17 0.68
CA SER A 36 -25.07 -13.72 1.90
C SER A 36 -24.40 -12.49 2.47
N GLY A 37 -25.09 -11.74 3.32
CA GLY A 37 -24.59 -10.48 3.87
C GLY A 37 -24.78 -9.32 2.88
N ARG A 38 -24.01 -8.24 3.09
CA ARG A 38 -24.11 -7.03 2.29
C ARG A 38 -22.77 -6.31 2.20
N VAL A 39 -22.56 -5.58 1.10
CA VAL A 39 -21.45 -4.63 0.93
C VAL A 39 -22.02 -3.23 0.99
N LEU A 40 -21.42 -2.39 1.83
CA LEU A 40 -21.75 -0.96 1.93
C LEU A 40 -20.60 -0.16 1.33
N VAL A 41 -20.91 0.83 0.50
CA VAL A 41 -19.97 1.79 -0.06
C VAL A 41 -20.51 3.18 0.30
N ASP A 42 -19.72 3.98 1.03
CA ASP A 42 -20.14 5.26 1.60
C ASP A 42 -21.47 5.15 2.40
N GLY A 43 -21.61 4.07 3.18
CA GLY A 43 -22.80 3.78 4.01
C GLY A 43 -24.03 3.29 3.23
N ARG A 44 -23.97 3.19 1.90
CA ARG A 44 -25.08 2.75 1.05
C ARG A 44 -24.87 1.32 0.55
N PRO A 45 -25.90 0.48 0.53
CA PRO A 45 -25.76 -0.86 -0.05
C PRO A 45 -25.32 -0.78 -1.51
N ALA A 46 -24.24 -1.45 -1.86
CA ALA A 46 -23.73 -1.48 -3.24
C ALA A 46 -24.75 -2.08 -4.21
N ALA A 47 -25.56 -3.05 -3.74
CA ALA A 47 -26.60 -3.70 -4.54
C ALA A 47 -27.74 -2.74 -4.98
N GLU A 48 -27.99 -1.69 -4.21
CA GLU A 48 -29.05 -0.71 -4.48
C GLU A 48 -28.59 0.42 -5.43
N GLN A 49 -27.30 0.53 -5.70
CA GLN A 49 -26.73 1.54 -6.59
C GLN A 49 -26.65 1.00 -8.02
N PRO A 50 -26.88 1.81 -9.07
CA PRO A 50 -26.59 1.38 -10.44
C PRO A 50 -25.11 1.00 -10.57
N ALA A 51 -24.80 -0.23 -11.00
CA ALA A 51 -23.44 -0.74 -11.01
C ALA A 51 -22.45 0.12 -11.83
N ALA A 52 -22.95 0.76 -12.89
CA ALA A 52 -22.12 1.66 -13.71
C ALA A 52 -21.75 2.95 -12.95
N GLU A 53 -22.66 3.50 -12.16
CA GLU A 53 -22.40 4.70 -11.36
C GLU A 53 -21.43 4.41 -10.23
N LEU A 54 -21.66 3.31 -9.49
CA LEU A 54 -20.76 2.84 -8.45
C LEU A 54 -19.33 2.70 -8.99
N ARG A 55 -19.16 1.98 -10.09
CA ARG A 55 -17.83 1.71 -10.68
C ARG A 55 -17.13 2.96 -11.24
N ARG A 56 -17.88 3.97 -11.70
CA ARG A 56 -17.28 5.25 -12.13
C ARG A 56 -16.70 6.04 -10.97
N GLY A 57 -17.22 5.85 -9.76
CA GLY A 57 -16.71 6.45 -8.52
C GLY A 57 -15.54 5.72 -7.87
N ILE A 58 -15.20 4.52 -8.36
CA ILE A 58 -14.15 3.66 -7.81
C ILE A 58 -13.02 3.50 -8.82
N GLY A 59 -11.81 3.87 -8.43
CA GLY A 59 -10.60 3.53 -9.17
C GLY A 59 -10.28 2.04 -9.00
N TYR A 60 -9.99 1.33 -10.08
CA TYR A 60 -9.66 -0.09 -9.98
C TYR A 60 -8.42 -0.44 -10.79
N VAL A 61 -7.38 -0.88 -10.10
CA VAL A 61 -6.17 -1.45 -10.67
C VAL A 61 -6.27 -2.97 -10.56
N ILE A 62 -6.36 -3.65 -11.69
CA ILE A 62 -6.43 -5.11 -11.76
C ILE A 62 -5.04 -5.72 -11.90
N GLN A 63 -4.86 -6.97 -11.48
CA GLN A 63 -3.60 -7.71 -11.46
C GLN A 63 -2.88 -7.72 -12.83
N GLN A 64 -3.61 -7.87 -13.91
CA GLN A 64 -3.11 -7.60 -15.27
C GLN A 64 -3.40 -6.15 -15.64
N SER A 65 -2.58 -5.54 -16.48
CA SER A 65 -2.72 -4.12 -16.85
C SER A 65 -4.14 -3.71 -17.31
N GLY A 66 -4.88 -4.67 -17.89
CA GLY A 66 -6.27 -4.50 -18.34
C GLY A 66 -6.48 -3.29 -19.26
N LEU A 67 -5.42 -2.86 -19.94
CA LEU A 67 -5.51 -1.75 -20.89
C LEU A 67 -6.32 -2.17 -22.13
N PHE A 68 -7.08 -1.22 -22.67
CA PHE A 68 -7.75 -1.41 -23.95
C PHE A 68 -6.69 -1.44 -25.07
N PRO A 69 -6.47 -2.57 -25.74
CA PRO A 69 -5.38 -2.71 -26.70
C PRO A 69 -5.55 -1.83 -27.94
N HIS A 70 -6.78 -1.46 -28.26
CA HIS A 70 -7.17 -0.59 -29.36
C HIS A 70 -7.26 0.89 -28.97
N PHE A 71 -6.84 1.28 -27.77
CA PHE A 71 -6.72 2.65 -27.31
C PHE A 71 -5.25 3.00 -27.08
N ARG A 72 -4.87 4.22 -27.40
CA ARG A 72 -3.57 4.76 -27.04
C ARG A 72 -3.47 4.94 -25.52
N VAL A 73 -2.26 5.10 -25.00
CA VAL A 73 -2.00 5.32 -23.58
C VAL A 73 -2.84 6.46 -23.02
N GLY A 74 -2.81 7.63 -23.67
CA GLY A 74 -3.60 8.79 -23.24
C GLY A 74 -5.11 8.53 -23.26
N ASP A 75 -5.62 7.74 -24.22
CA ASP A 75 -7.04 7.40 -24.30
C ASP A 75 -7.44 6.38 -23.23
N ASN A 76 -6.54 5.44 -22.89
CA ASN A 76 -6.74 4.53 -21.76
C ASN A 76 -6.93 5.32 -20.45
N VAL A 77 -6.04 6.27 -20.16
CA VAL A 77 -6.14 7.12 -18.97
C VAL A 77 -7.39 8.01 -19.01
N ALA A 78 -7.73 8.56 -20.17
CA ALA A 78 -8.88 9.45 -20.35
C ALA A 78 -10.25 8.76 -20.27
N THR A 79 -10.33 7.43 -20.19
CA THR A 79 -11.58 6.67 -20.35
C THR A 79 -12.65 7.10 -19.35
N VAL A 80 -12.37 7.09 -18.06
CA VAL A 80 -13.36 7.41 -17.02
C VAL A 80 -13.68 8.91 -16.99
N PRO A 81 -12.73 9.85 -17.04
CA PRO A 81 -13.02 11.27 -17.17
C PRO A 81 -13.96 11.62 -18.33
N ARG A 82 -13.76 10.99 -19.51
CA ARG A 82 -14.66 11.18 -20.65
C ARG A 82 -16.07 10.65 -20.39
N LEU A 83 -16.19 9.46 -19.74
CA LEU A 83 -17.49 8.90 -19.37
C LEU A 83 -18.24 9.77 -18.34
N LEU A 84 -17.49 10.56 -17.55
CA LEU A 84 -18.03 11.53 -16.61
C LEU A 84 -18.35 12.89 -17.25
N GLY A 85 -18.10 13.04 -18.55
CA GLY A 85 -18.42 14.26 -19.31
C GLY A 85 -17.46 15.42 -19.04
N TRP A 86 -16.22 15.16 -18.58
CA TRP A 86 -15.24 16.23 -18.41
C TRP A 86 -14.90 16.89 -19.74
N ASP A 87 -14.66 18.19 -19.72
CA ASP A 87 -14.24 18.91 -20.91
C ASP A 87 -12.86 18.43 -21.43
N LYS A 88 -12.63 18.64 -22.73
CA LYS A 88 -11.44 18.12 -23.42
C LYS A 88 -10.13 18.67 -22.86
N ALA A 89 -10.10 19.94 -22.45
CA ALA A 89 -8.90 20.58 -21.93
C ALA A 89 -8.53 20.01 -20.56
N ARG A 90 -9.53 19.87 -19.66
CA ARG A 90 -9.36 19.24 -18.36
C ARG A 90 -8.90 17.79 -18.48
N VAL A 91 -9.50 17.01 -19.38
CA VAL A 91 -9.06 15.63 -19.64
C VAL A 91 -7.62 15.59 -20.12
N ALA A 92 -7.24 16.48 -21.05
CA ALA A 92 -5.89 16.52 -21.60
C ALA A 92 -4.84 16.82 -20.52
N ALA A 93 -5.07 17.86 -19.72
CA ALA A 93 -4.19 18.22 -18.59
C ALA A 93 -4.08 17.08 -17.58
N ARG A 94 -5.22 16.48 -17.18
CA ARG A 94 -5.24 15.37 -16.22
C ARG A 94 -4.47 14.15 -16.69
N VAL A 95 -4.56 13.82 -17.98
CA VAL A 95 -3.79 12.71 -18.59
C VAL A 95 -2.29 13.01 -18.48
N ASP A 96 -1.86 14.21 -18.80
CA ASP A 96 -0.44 14.57 -18.77
C ASP A 96 0.11 14.59 -17.33
N ASP A 97 -0.66 15.13 -16.39
CA ASP A 97 -0.31 15.11 -14.95
C ASP A 97 -0.12 13.69 -14.44
N LEU A 98 -1.05 12.78 -14.77
CA LEU A 98 -0.98 11.41 -14.30
C LEU A 98 0.10 10.58 -14.99
N LEU A 99 0.36 10.82 -16.25
CA LEU A 99 1.49 10.17 -16.93
C LEU A 99 2.82 10.61 -16.34
N ASN A 100 3.01 11.91 -16.07
CA ASN A 100 4.20 12.39 -15.36
C ASN A 100 4.32 11.77 -13.97
N LEU A 101 3.21 11.69 -13.22
CA LEU A 101 3.14 11.12 -11.88
C LEU A 101 3.65 9.66 -11.85
N VAL A 102 3.27 8.86 -12.85
CA VAL A 102 3.72 7.46 -12.93
C VAL A 102 5.07 7.29 -13.67
N GLY A 103 5.79 8.39 -13.94
CA GLY A 103 7.11 8.37 -14.56
C GLY A 103 7.08 7.94 -16.05
N LEU A 104 6.02 8.32 -16.75
CA LEU A 104 5.85 8.10 -18.20
C LEU A 104 5.66 9.46 -18.92
N PRO A 105 6.73 10.17 -19.33
CA PRO A 105 6.62 11.48 -19.94
C PRO A 105 5.58 11.53 -21.06
N PRO A 106 4.59 12.46 -21.02
CA PRO A 106 3.48 12.49 -21.99
C PRO A 106 3.93 12.66 -23.43
N ALA A 107 4.99 13.45 -23.65
CA ALA A 107 5.54 13.68 -25.01
C ALA A 107 5.97 12.38 -25.70
N GLU A 108 6.40 11.40 -24.91
CA GLU A 108 6.89 10.12 -25.42
C GLU A 108 5.80 9.04 -25.39
N TYR A 109 5.02 8.95 -24.28
CA TYR A 109 4.15 7.82 -24.01
C TYR A 109 2.69 8.02 -24.40
N ARG A 110 2.18 9.24 -24.38
CA ARG A 110 0.75 9.54 -24.60
C ARG A 110 0.16 8.90 -25.84
N HIS A 111 0.94 8.85 -26.94
CA HIS A 111 0.49 8.36 -28.24
C HIS A 111 0.88 6.92 -28.54
N ARG A 112 1.60 6.25 -27.65
CA ARG A 112 1.95 4.83 -27.79
C ARG A 112 0.72 3.94 -27.63
N TRP A 113 0.81 2.75 -28.20
CA TRP A 113 -0.16 1.69 -28.00
C TRP A 113 0.28 0.78 -26.84
N PRO A 114 -0.64 0.09 -26.11
CA PRO A 114 -0.26 -0.85 -25.06
C PRO A 114 0.76 -1.91 -25.50
N ALA A 115 0.67 -2.41 -26.75
CA ALA A 115 1.61 -3.38 -27.30
C ALA A 115 3.06 -2.85 -27.44
N GLN A 116 3.28 -1.54 -27.38
CA GLN A 116 4.59 -0.89 -27.43
C GLN A 116 5.21 -0.65 -26.06
N LEU A 117 4.52 -1.09 -24.99
CA LEU A 117 4.91 -0.91 -23.61
C LEU A 117 5.39 -2.22 -23.00
N SER A 118 6.39 -2.15 -22.12
CA SER A 118 6.74 -3.23 -21.21
C SER A 118 5.59 -3.52 -20.24
N GLY A 119 5.58 -4.69 -19.60
CA GLY A 119 4.56 -5.04 -18.61
C GLY A 119 4.49 -4.05 -17.44
N GLY A 120 5.64 -3.56 -16.96
CA GLY A 120 5.70 -2.54 -15.92
C GLY A 120 5.17 -1.17 -16.36
N GLU A 121 5.43 -0.75 -17.60
CA GLU A 121 4.85 0.49 -18.16
C GLU A 121 3.33 0.37 -18.31
N GLN A 122 2.83 -0.80 -18.74
CA GLN A 122 1.40 -1.06 -18.80
C GLN A 122 0.73 -0.98 -17.43
N GLN A 123 1.36 -1.52 -16.37
CA GLN A 123 0.84 -1.40 -15.00
C GLN A 123 0.79 0.05 -14.53
N ARG A 124 1.82 0.85 -14.82
CA ARG A 124 1.85 2.27 -14.50
C ARG A 124 0.74 3.05 -15.23
N VAL A 125 0.45 2.74 -16.49
CA VAL A 125 -0.71 3.31 -17.20
C VAL A 125 -2.02 2.85 -16.55
N GLY A 126 -2.13 1.60 -16.12
CA GLY A 126 -3.29 1.08 -15.38
C GLY A 126 -3.55 1.83 -14.08
N LEU A 127 -2.49 2.16 -13.33
CA LEU A 127 -2.57 2.99 -12.12
C LEU A 127 -3.01 4.43 -12.47
N ALA A 128 -2.41 5.06 -13.47
CA ALA A 128 -2.82 6.39 -13.92
C ALA A 128 -4.30 6.43 -14.33
N ARG A 129 -4.77 5.40 -15.05
CA ARG A 129 -6.20 5.27 -15.41
C ARG A 129 -7.11 5.16 -14.20
N ALA A 130 -6.73 4.39 -13.19
CA ALA A 130 -7.54 4.21 -11.98
C ALA A 130 -7.69 5.51 -11.19
N LEU A 131 -6.68 6.38 -11.22
CA LEU A 131 -6.65 7.67 -10.53
C LEU A 131 -7.26 8.82 -11.35
N ALA A 132 -7.60 8.59 -12.63
CA ALA A 132 -7.89 9.66 -13.58
C ALA A 132 -9.13 10.49 -13.22
N ALA A 133 -10.14 9.88 -12.64
CA ALA A 133 -11.41 10.51 -12.31
C ALA A 133 -11.48 11.07 -10.88
N ASP A 134 -10.35 11.20 -10.18
CA ASP A 134 -10.29 11.59 -8.76
C ASP A 134 -11.22 10.76 -7.87
N PRO A 135 -11.13 9.41 -7.91
CA PRO A 135 -12.02 8.55 -7.15
C PRO A 135 -11.80 8.71 -5.65
N ARG A 136 -12.88 8.56 -4.85
CA ARG A 136 -12.78 8.53 -3.38
C ARG A 136 -12.26 7.20 -2.86
N ILE A 137 -12.50 6.14 -3.62
CA ILE A 137 -12.09 4.77 -3.27
C ILE A 137 -11.22 4.23 -4.40
N VAL A 138 -10.09 3.63 -4.05
CA VAL A 138 -9.19 2.97 -4.99
C VAL A 138 -9.00 1.52 -4.55
N LEU A 139 -9.32 0.60 -5.44
CA LEU A 139 -9.10 -0.83 -5.28
C LEU A 139 -7.88 -1.22 -6.09
N MET A 140 -6.92 -1.92 -5.49
CA MET A 140 -5.69 -2.34 -6.16
C MET A 140 -5.44 -3.83 -5.94
N ASP A 141 -5.37 -4.59 -7.02
CA ASP A 141 -5.13 -6.04 -6.99
C ASP A 141 -3.72 -6.34 -7.51
N GLU A 142 -2.77 -6.56 -6.61
CA GLU A 142 -1.35 -6.82 -6.87
C GLU A 142 -0.72 -5.85 -7.90
N PRO A 143 -0.83 -4.51 -7.69
CA PRO A 143 -0.50 -3.52 -8.71
C PRO A 143 1.00 -3.43 -9.05
N PHE A 144 1.87 -4.06 -8.25
CA PHE A 144 3.32 -3.98 -8.42
C PHE A 144 3.96 -5.31 -8.84
N GLY A 145 3.16 -6.36 -9.07
CA GLY A 145 3.66 -7.72 -9.30
C GLY A 145 4.59 -7.90 -10.51
N ALA A 146 4.44 -7.08 -11.58
CA ALA A 146 5.27 -7.16 -12.78
C ALA A 146 6.40 -6.13 -12.83
N LEU A 147 6.70 -5.43 -11.71
CA LEU A 147 7.72 -4.39 -11.65
C LEU A 147 9.05 -4.92 -11.10
N ASP A 148 10.16 -4.41 -11.65
CA ASP A 148 11.47 -4.56 -11.03
C ASP A 148 11.53 -3.84 -9.67
N ALA A 149 12.47 -4.24 -8.81
CA ALA A 149 12.55 -3.75 -7.42
C ALA A 149 12.72 -2.22 -7.31
N ILE A 150 13.50 -1.60 -8.20
CA ILE A 150 13.77 -0.16 -8.17
C ILE A 150 12.52 0.62 -8.57
N THR A 151 11.88 0.22 -9.67
CA THR A 151 10.63 0.84 -10.16
C THR A 151 9.50 0.63 -9.15
N ARG A 152 9.40 -0.58 -8.57
CA ARG A 152 8.43 -0.91 -7.53
C ARG A 152 8.55 0.03 -6.33
N GLY A 153 9.75 0.19 -5.77
CA GLY A 153 9.98 1.06 -4.62
C GLY A 153 9.57 2.51 -4.90
N ARG A 154 9.97 3.07 -6.06
CA ARG A 154 9.60 4.43 -6.47
C ARG A 154 8.08 4.61 -6.60
N LEU A 155 7.40 3.62 -7.19
CA LEU A 155 5.95 3.70 -7.40
C LEU A 155 5.17 3.53 -6.10
N GLN A 156 5.66 2.71 -5.18
CA GLN A 156 5.10 2.60 -3.83
C GLN A 156 5.17 3.93 -3.08
N ASP A 157 6.32 4.63 -3.12
CA ASP A 157 6.48 5.94 -2.52
C ASP A 157 5.54 6.97 -3.16
N GLU A 158 5.36 6.90 -4.47
CA GLU A 158 4.47 7.80 -5.18
C GLU A 158 3.00 7.55 -4.83
N VAL A 159 2.56 6.29 -4.79
CA VAL A 159 1.20 5.92 -4.35
C VAL A 159 0.95 6.41 -2.93
N ARG A 160 1.92 6.25 -2.01
CA ARG A 160 1.81 6.74 -0.64
C ARG A 160 1.70 8.26 -0.57
N ARG A 161 2.49 9.01 -1.37
CA ARG A 161 2.40 10.47 -1.46
C ARG A 161 1.04 10.93 -1.99
N ILE A 162 0.52 10.26 -3.02
CA ILE A 162 -0.81 10.54 -3.57
C ILE A 162 -1.87 10.33 -2.51
N HIS A 163 -1.84 9.18 -1.82
CA HIS A 163 -2.76 8.86 -0.75
C HIS A 163 -2.72 9.92 0.36
N ALA A 164 -1.54 10.28 0.85
CA ALA A 164 -1.37 11.30 1.89
C ALA A 164 -1.91 12.68 1.45
N ARG A 165 -1.81 13.02 0.15
CA ARG A 165 -2.27 14.29 -0.39
C ARG A 165 -3.77 14.32 -0.65
N LEU A 166 -4.36 13.24 -1.13
CA LEU A 166 -5.75 13.18 -1.59
C LEU A 166 -6.72 12.58 -0.57
N GLY A 167 -6.23 11.86 0.45
CA GLY A 167 -7.05 11.22 1.48
C GLY A 167 -8.03 10.18 0.94
N GLN A 168 -7.69 9.51 -0.16
CA GLN A 168 -8.54 8.48 -0.76
C GLN A 168 -8.58 7.24 0.14
N THR A 169 -9.70 6.53 0.17
CA THR A 169 -9.76 5.21 0.79
C THR A 169 -9.15 4.18 -0.16
N VAL A 170 -8.11 3.48 0.27
CA VAL A 170 -7.43 2.47 -0.55
C VAL A 170 -7.65 1.09 0.06
N LEU A 171 -8.11 0.16 -0.76
CA LEU A 171 -8.10 -1.26 -0.45
C LEU A 171 -7.13 -1.96 -1.41
N PHE A 172 -6.03 -2.42 -0.87
CA PHE A 172 -4.89 -2.94 -1.60
C PHE A 172 -4.69 -4.43 -1.33
N VAL A 173 -4.52 -5.22 -2.34
CA VAL A 173 -4.24 -6.66 -2.23
C VAL A 173 -2.79 -6.93 -2.59
N THR A 174 -2.12 -7.67 -1.73
CA THR A 174 -0.79 -8.22 -1.99
C THR A 174 -0.59 -9.54 -1.24
N HIS A 175 0.41 -10.29 -1.65
CA HIS A 175 0.97 -11.42 -0.90
C HIS A 175 2.34 -11.06 -0.30
N ASP A 176 2.84 -9.84 -0.53
CA ASP A 176 4.14 -9.35 -0.07
C ASP A 176 3.98 -8.55 1.22
N ILE A 177 4.59 -9.06 2.30
CA ILE A 177 4.54 -8.41 3.63
C ILE A 177 5.30 -7.08 3.63
N GLU A 178 6.36 -6.94 2.84
CA GLU A 178 7.13 -5.69 2.78
C GLU A 178 6.28 -4.57 2.17
N GLU A 179 5.52 -4.86 1.11
CA GLU A 179 4.54 -3.93 0.55
C GLU A 179 3.46 -3.56 1.58
N ALA A 180 2.93 -4.57 2.28
CA ALA A 180 1.89 -4.35 3.29
C ALA A 180 2.36 -3.43 4.41
N VAL A 181 3.55 -3.70 4.97
CA VAL A 181 4.11 -2.89 6.07
C VAL A 181 4.47 -1.47 5.62
N ARG A 182 4.98 -1.32 4.40
CA ARG A 182 5.40 -0.02 3.86
C ARG A 182 4.24 0.92 3.56
N LEU A 183 3.11 0.37 3.10
CA LEU A 183 2.01 1.16 2.54
C LEU A 183 0.83 1.33 3.49
N ALA A 184 0.56 0.34 4.35
CA ALA A 184 -0.69 0.27 5.07
C ALA A 184 -0.76 1.15 6.31
N ASP A 185 -1.91 1.76 6.54
CA ASP A 185 -2.34 2.21 7.88
C ASP A 185 -2.84 1.01 8.69
N ARG A 186 -3.49 0.06 8.00
CA ARG A 186 -4.03 -1.18 8.58
C ARG A 186 -3.79 -2.36 7.66
N ILE A 187 -3.41 -3.49 8.23
CA ILE A 187 -3.27 -4.78 7.54
C ILE A 187 -4.37 -5.72 8.01
N VAL A 188 -4.99 -6.38 7.06
CA VAL A 188 -5.98 -7.45 7.27
C VAL A 188 -5.38 -8.74 6.75
N VAL A 189 -4.98 -9.63 7.65
CA VAL A 189 -4.45 -10.93 7.30
C VAL A 189 -5.59 -11.90 7.04
N MET A 190 -5.58 -12.54 5.88
CA MET A 190 -6.64 -13.45 5.43
C MET A 190 -6.11 -14.88 5.23
N ARG A 191 -6.90 -15.87 5.64
CA ARG A 191 -6.70 -17.30 5.37
C ARG A 191 -8.05 -17.97 5.14
N ASP A 192 -8.18 -18.75 4.08
CA ASP A 192 -9.38 -19.58 3.77
C ASP A 192 -10.71 -18.78 3.81
N GLY A 193 -10.73 -17.59 3.23
CA GLY A 193 -11.91 -16.73 3.17
C GLY A 193 -12.26 -16.02 4.49
N ARG A 194 -11.38 -16.08 5.50
CA ARG A 194 -11.61 -15.49 6.82
C ARG A 194 -10.51 -14.48 7.15
N VAL A 195 -10.86 -13.47 7.95
CA VAL A 195 -9.89 -12.58 8.59
C VAL A 195 -9.31 -13.31 9.80
N VAL A 196 -7.99 -13.46 9.82
CA VAL A 196 -7.23 -14.06 10.95
C VAL A 196 -6.79 -12.98 11.92
N GLN A 197 -6.26 -11.87 11.38
CA GLN A 197 -5.84 -10.74 12.20
C GLN A 197 -6.08 -9.44 11.45
N HIS A 198 -6.38 -8.37 12.18
CA HIS A 198 -6.51 -7.01 11.69
C HIS A 198 -5.82 -6.07 12.66
N GLY A 199 -4.90 -5.25 12.19
CA GLY A 199 -4.11 -4.37 13.04
C GLY A 199 -3.27 -3.35 12.27
N THR A 200 -2.48 -2.58 13.02
CA THR A 200 -1.42 -1.76 12.42
C THR A 200 -0.28 -2.65 11.91
N PRO A 201 0.55 -2.18 10.96
CA PRO A 201 1.74 -2.93 10.53
C PRO A 201 2.61 -3.39 11.71
N LEU A 202 2.84 -2.50 12.68
CA LEU A 202 3.61 -2.83 13.87
C LEU A 202 2.98 -3.99 14.65
N ALA A 203 1.68 -3.92 14.96
CA ALA A 203 0.99 -4.98 15.70
C ALA A 203 1.02 -6.33 14.97
N ILE A 204 0.86 -6.35 13.64
CA ILE A 204 0.93 -7.58 12.85
C ILE A 204 2.31 -8.24 12.93
N VAL A 205 3.39 -7.44 12.95
CA VAL A 205 4.76 -7.94 12.96
C VAL A 205 5.22 -8.33 14.37
N THR A 206 4.80 -7.58 15.40
CA THR A 206 5.28 -7.77 16.78
C THR A 206 4.38 -8.70 17.62
N GLU A 207 3.09 -8.75 17.32
CA GLU A 207 2.06 -9.48 18.06
C GLU A 207 1.22 -10.37 17.12
N PRO A 208 1.83 -11.35 16.42
CA PRO A 208 1.09 -12.22 15.52
C PRO A 208 0.05 -13.05 16.29
N ALA A 209 -1.19 -13.11 15.78
CA ALA A 209 -2.33 -13.75 16.43
C ALA A 209 -2.20 -15.27 16.51
N ASP A 210 -1.51 -15.90 15.58
CA ASP A 210 -1.25 -17.34 15.54
C ASP A 210 0.06 -17.66 14.81
N ALA A 211 0.46 -18.93 14.80
CA ALA A 211 1.66 -19.41 14.12
C ALA A 211 1.63 -19.11 12.62
N PHE A 212 0.45 -19.16 11.98
CA PHE A 212 0.33 -18.82 10.55
C PHE A 212 0.69 -17.36 10.28
N VAL A 213 0.23 -16.42 11.10
CA VAL A 213 0.60 -15.01 10.96
C VAL A 213 2.08 -14.83 11.25
N ALA A 214 2.61 -15.48 12.31
CA ALA A 214 4.03 -15.44 12.65
C ALA A 214 4.93 -15.90 11.48
N ASP A 215 4.57 -17.00 10.85
CA ASP A 215 5.28 -17.53 9.66
C ASP A 215 5.17 -16.58 8.47
N LEU A 216 3.98 -16.04 8.22
CA LEU A 216 3.72 -15.12 7.10
C LEU A 216 4.58 -13.85 7.20
N VAL A 217 4.72 -13.28 8.40
CA VAL A 217 5.55 -12.09 8.62
C VAL A 217 7.02 -12.42 8.86
N GLY A 218 7.36 -13.71 9.02
CA GLY A 218 8.72 -14.15 9.37
C GLY A 218 9.13 -13.68 10.77
N ALA A 219 8.22 -13.76 11.75
CA ALA A 219 8.44 -13.26 13.10
C ALA A 219 9.61 -13.94 13.85
N HIS A 220 10.00 -15.13 13.41
CA HIS A 220 11.14 -15.87 13.97
C HIS A 220 12.50 -15.37 13.48
N ASP A 221 12.56 -14.62 12.37
CA ASP A 221 13.78 -14.02 11.84
C ASP A 221 13.89 -12.56 12.27
N VAL A 222 14.78 -12.30 13.24
CA VAL A 222 15.01 -10.95 13.79
C VAL A 222 15.45 -9.96 12.71
N LEU A 223 16.32 -10.37 11.78
CA LEU A 223 16.81 -9.48 10.72
C LEU A 223 15.70 -9.15 9.74
N ARG A 224 14.81 -10.09 9.43
CA ARG A 224 13.63 -9.85 8.61
C ARG A 224 12.65 -8.91 9.32
N ARG A 225 12.39 -9.12 10.61
CA ARG A 225 11.56 -8.18 11.40
C ARG A 225 12.13 -6.77 11.38
N LEU A 226 13.43 -6.62 11.56
CA LEU A 226 14.10 -5.32 11.48
C LEU A 226 13.97 -4.66 10.11
N SER A 227 13.93 -5.43 9.01
CA SER A 227 13.72 -4.89 7.67
C SER A 227 12.26 -4.50 7.39
N LEU A 228 11.31 -5.01 8.17
CA LEU A 228 9.89 -4.68 8.05
C LEU A 228 9.48 -3.46 8.89
N LEU A 229 10.21 -3.16 9.96
CA LEU A 229 9.88 -2.08 10.88
C LEU A 229 10.64 -0.81 10.53
N THR A 230 9.93 0.32 10.48
CA THR A 230 10.55 1.61 10.23
C THR A 230 11.15 2.20 11.51
N VAL A 231 12.16 3.04 11.33
CA VAL A 231 12.76 3.84 12.40
C VAL A 231 11.72 4.66 13.15
N GLY A 232 10.77 5.26 12.40
CA GLY A 232 9.67 6.03 12.98
C GLY A 232 8.75 5.23 13.90
N ALA A 233 8.62 3.91 13.69
CA ALA A 233 7.82 3.04 14.56
C ALA A 233 8.48 2.70 15.90
N ALA A 234 9.81 2.81 15.99
CA ALA A 234 10.60 2.46 17.17
C ALA A 234 11.29 3.64 17.86
N MET A 235 11.34 4.81 17.20
CA MET A 235 11.98 6.00 17.75
C MET A 235 11.33 6.47 19.05
N ARG A 236 12.11 7.11 19.89
CA ARG A 236 11.64 7.82 21.08
C ARG A 236 11.61 9.33 20.80
N PRO A 237 10.71 10.10 21.43
CA PRO A 237 10.74 11.56 21.35
C PRO A 237 12.09 12.11 21.81
N LEU A 238 12.51 13.21 21.24
CA LEU A 238 13.71 13.94 21.70
C LEU A 238 13.47 14.48 23.12
N ALA A 239 14.28 14.06 24.06
CA ALA A 239 14.27 14.57 25.42
C ALA A 239 15.27 15.74 25.54
N GLY A 240 15.00 16.88 24.87
CA GLY A 240 15.90 18.03 24.82
C GLY A 240 16.38 18.34 23.40
N GLY A 241 17.53 19.00 23.26
CA GLY A 241 18.12 19.29 21.93
C GLY A 241 18.56 18.02 21.22
N ALA A 242 18.67 18.09 19.87
CA ALA A 242 19.17 16.97 19.08
C ALA A 242 20.60 16.59 19.54
N PRO A 243 20.87 15.32 19.85
CA PRO A 243 22.23 14.88 20.21
C PRO A 243 23.16 15.05 19.00
N ASP A 244 24.45 15.20 19.27
CA ASP A 244 25.50 15.17 18.23
C ASP A 244 25.75 13.70 17.85
N ALA A 245 24.89 13.20 16.94
CA ALA A 245 24.87 11.81 16.49
C ALA A 245 24.48 11.75 15.01
N PRO A 246 24.89 10.68 14.30
CA PRO A 246 24.48 10.49 12.90
C PRO A 246 22.97 10.51 12.72
N ALA A 247 22.53 11.09 11.59
CA ALA A 247 21.10 11.18 11.27
C ALA A 247 20.62 9.96 10.48
N VAL A 248 19.38 9.53 10.75
CA VAL A 248 18.68 8.49 10.01
C VAL A 248 17.25 8.96 9.73
N SER A 249 16.74 8.68 8.51
CA SER A 249 15.36 9.03 8.18
C SER A 249 14.38 8.15 8.96
N GLN A 250 13.29 8.74 9.45
CA GLN A 250 12.17 7.99 10.06
C GLN A 250 11.58 6.91 9.15
N ARG A 251 11.81 7.00 7.82
CA ARG A 251 11.35 6.04 6.83
C ARG A 251 12.29 4.88 6.58
N ASN A 252 13.55 4.98 7.01
CA ASN A 252 14.47 3.84 6.92
C ASN A 252 13.96 2.69 7.78
N ASP A 253 14.32 1.47 7.40
CA ASP A 253 14.06 0.29 8.22
C ASP A 253 15.06 0.20 9.40
N LEU A 254 14.67 -0.54 10.43
CA LEU A 254 15.50 -0.71 11.63
C LEU A 254 16.77 -1.51 11.35
N ARG A 255 16.82 -2.34 10.32
CA ARG A 255 18.03 -3.07 9.91
C ARG A 255 19.09 -2.10 9.40
N HIS A 256 18.69 -1.11 8.59
CA HIS A 256 19.58 -0.03 8.14
C HIS A 256 20.11 0.79 9.33
N ALA A 257 19.21 1.19 10.24
CA ALA A 257 19.58 1.95 11.43
C ALA A 257 20.55 1.16 12.34
N LEU A 258 20.31 -0.14 12.54
CA LEU A 258 21.21 -1.03 13.26
C LEU A 258 22.59 -1.10 12.58
N GLY A 259 22.61 -1.16 11.24
CA GLY A 259 23.84 -1.10 10.45
C GLY A 259 24.67 0.18 10.75
N LEU A 260 24.03 1.35 10.77
CA LEU A 260 24.69 2.62 11.10
C LEU A 260 25.22 2.63 12.53
N LEU A 261 24.43 2.20 13.53
CA LEU A 261 24.89 2.10 14.93
C LEU A 261 26.15 1.25 15.07
N LEU A 262 26.20 0.12 14.36
CA LEU A 262 27.33 -0.80 14.41
C LEU A 262 28.56 -0.28 13.63
N GLN A 263 28.35 0.34 12.48
CA GLN A 263 29.40 0.85 11.62
C GLN A 263 30.11 2.06 12.23
N ASP A 264 29.31 3.00 12.79
CA ASP A 264 29.83 4.24 13.33
C ASP A 264 30.24 4.12 14.82
N GLY A 265 29.95 2.97 15.46
CA GLY A 265 30.22 2.73 16.87
C GLY A 265 29.48 3.69 17.81
N THR A 266 28.36 4.27 17.35
CA THR A 266 27.56 5.22 18.12
C THR A 266 26.50 4.53 18.95
N SER A 267 26.12 5.12 20.09
CA SER A 267 25.08 4.57 20.95
C SER A 267 23.67 4.99 20.56
N SER A 268 23.53 6.03 19.72
CA SER A 268 22.23 6.53 19.27
C SER A 268 22.33 7.23 17.91
N LEU A 269 21.17 7.35 17.25
CA LEU A 269 20.97 8.08 16.00
C LEU A 269 19.93 9.17 16.21
N VAL A 270 20.10 10.31 15.53
CA VAL A 270 19.05 11.33 15.40
C VAL A 270 18.10 10.93 14.30
N VAL A 271 16.81 10.88 14.61
CA VAL A 271 15.78 10.58 13.61
C VAL A 271 15.28 11.87 13.00
N VAL A 272 15.28 11.94 11.65
CA VAL A 272 14.83 13.12 10.90
C VAL A 272 13.61 12.79 10.05
N ASP A 273 12.75 13.79 9.85
CA ASP A 273 11.64 13.75 8.91
C ASP A 273 12.09 13.95 7.45
N ASP A 274 11.12 14.07 6.52
CA ASP A 274 11.41 14.27 5.10
C ASP A 274 12.03 15.63 4.78
N ASP A 275 11.84 16.61 5.65
CA ASP A 275 12.39 17.96 5.53
C ASP A 275 13.75 18.09 6.22
N GLY A 276 14.24 17.02 6.84
CA GLY A 276 15.51 16.97 7.57
C GLY A 276 15.43 17.50 8.99
N ASN A 277 14.24 17.76 9.54
CA ASN A 277 14.08 18.22 10.90
C ASN A 277 14.22 17.05 11.89
N PRO A 278 14.91 17.22 13.01
CA PRO A 278 14.99 16.22 14.07
C PRO A 278 13.61 15.98 14.72
N VAL A 279 13.11 14.74 14.64
CA VAL A 279 11.79 14.35 15.18
C VAL A 279 11.88 13.34 16.32
N GLY A 280 13.03 12.69 16.50
CA GLY A 280 13.22 11.68 17.53
C GLY A 280 14.66 11.21 17.63
N GLN A 281 14.89 10.24 18.50
CA GLN A 281 16.15 9.50 18.58
C GLN A 281 15.90 8.00 18.61
N LEU A 282 16.87 7.23 18.13
CA LEU A 282 16.85 5.77 18.11
C LEU A 282 18.13 5.23 18.73
N ASP A 283 18.01 4.31 19.68
CA ASP A 283 19.11 3.61 20.32
C ASP A 283 18.91 2.08 20.24
N LEU A 284 19.96 1.33 20.59
CA LEU A 284 19.90 -0.13 20.57
C LEU A 284 18.81 -0.69 21.51
N PRO A 285 18.58 -0.17 22.73
CA PRO A 285 17.45 -0.58 23.58
C PRO A 285 16.09 -0.37 22.93
N ALA A 286 15.87 0.71 22.16
CA ALA A 286 14.63 0.94 21.43
C ALA A 286 14.41 -0.11 20.33
N ILE A 287 15.48 -0.46 19.59
CA ILE A 287 15.46 -1.53 18.59
C ILE A 287 15.17 -2.88 19.26
N GLN A 288 15.85 -3.19 20.38
CA GLN A 288 15.64 -4.42 21.14
C GLN A 288 14.19 -4.54 21.64
N GLY A 289 13.60 -3.44 22.12
CA GLY A 289 12.23 -3.41 22.64
C GLY A 289 11.18 -3.87 21.62
N VAL A 290 11.36 -3.56 20.33
CA VAL A 290 10.46 -4.01 19.27
C VAL A 290 10.84 -5.38 18.68
N CYS A 291 12.02 -5.90 19.03
CA CYS A 291 12.50 -7.22 18.58
C CYS A 291 12.29 -8.33 19.61
N THR A 292 11.98 -7.99 20.86
CA THR A 292 11.74 -9.01 21.90
C THR A 292 10.52 -9.85 21.49
N PRO A 293 10.65 -11.19 21.37
CA PRO A 293 9.50 -12.03 21.06
C PRO A 293 8.45 -11.86 22.15
N VAL A 294 7.19 -11.66 21.79
CA VAL A 294 6.10 -11.90 22.71
C VAL A 294 6.20 -13.36 23.14
N ALA A 295 6.23 -13.61 24.46
CA ALA A 295 6.31 -14.95 25.00
C ALA A 295 5.25 -15.83 24.32
N GLU A 296 5.66 -17.05 23.89
CA GLU A 296 4.72 -18.02 23.34
C GLU A 296 3.50 -18.12 24.28
N PRO A 297 2.26 -18.05 23.75
CA PRO A 297 1.11 -18.36 24.55
C PRO A 297 1.31 -19.79 25.09
N ALA A 298 1.34 -19.93 26.40
CA ALA A 298 1.54 -21.19 27.09
C ALA A 298 0.66 -22.28 26.44
N GLY A 299 1.30 -23.28 25.85
CA GLY A 299 0.62 -24.38 25.17
C GLY A 299 -0.42 -24.96 26.11
N THR A 300 -1.65 -25.04 25.64
CA THR A 300 -2.71 -25.78 26.31
C THR A 300 -2.23 -27.23 26.43
N PRO A 301 -2.09 -27.79 27.61
CA PRO A 301 -1.72 -29.20 27.78
C PRO A 301 -2.79 -30.07 27.12
N ALA A 302 -2.35 -31.14 26.45
CA ALA A 302 -3.10 -32.14 25.70
C ALA A 302 -4.21 -32.82 26.52
#